data_ef94e80bacedd84402b357a6d968d3ad
#
_entry.id   ef94e80bacedd84402b357a6d968d3ad
#
_cell.length_a   1.000
_cell.length_b   1.000
_cell.length_c   1.000
_cell.angle_alpha   90.00
_cell.angle_beta   90.00
_cell.angle_gamma   90.00
#
_symmetry.space_group_name_H-M   'P 1'
#
loop_
_entity.id
_entity.type
_entity.pdbx_description
1 polymer ?
#
loop_
_entity_poly.entity_id
_entity_poly.type
_entity_poly.pdbx_seq_one_letter_code
_entity_poly.pdbx_strand_id
1 'polypeptide(L)'
;MNLQLPDAVQTYFDVSNGGDISRLAACFWADARVTDENRTHQGIAAIEAWQQEARQAFTYSVEPLAATQNDDSLSVTARLVGNFPGSPLQLNHLFLLHDGQIRSLEIAP
;
A
#
# COMPACT_ATOMS: atom_id res chain seq x y z
N MET A 1 15.45 -13.42 -0.65
CA MET A 1 16.05 -12.15 -1.11
C MET A 1 15.27 -10.99 -0.52
N ASN A 2 15.96 -10.01 0.02
CA ASN A 2 15.30 -8.88 0.65
C ASN A 2 15.24 -7.71 -0.31
N LEU A 3 14.03 -7.23 -0.57
CA LEU A 3 13.85 -5.98 -1.26
C LEU A 3 14.12 -4.83 -0.30
N GLN A 4 14.91 -3.87 -0.75
CA GLN A 4 15.10 -2.64 0.00
C GLN A 4 14.09 -1.61 -0.48
N LEU A 5 13.13 -1.29 0.40
CA LEU A 5 12.09 -0.32 0.10
C LEU A 5 12.32 0.94 0.94
N PRO A 6 11.92 2.13 0.44
CA PRO A 6 11.92 3.32 1.28
C PRO A 6 11.12 3.09 2.56
N ASP A 7 11.51 3.74 3.65
CA ASP A 7 10.91 3.49 4.95
C ASP A 7 9.39 3.64 4.95
N ALA A 8 8.87 4.68 4.28
CA ALA A 8 7.43 4.89 4.21
C ALA A 8 6.72 3.75 3.50
N VAL A 9 7.31 3.22 2.43
CA VAL A 9 6.74 2.11 1.67
C VAL A 9 6.81 0.82 2.49
N GLN A 10 7.92 0.58 3.17
CA GLN A 10 8.05 -0.57 4.06
C GLN A 10 6.99 -0.53 5.16
N THR A 11 6.79 0.64 5.78
CA THR A 11 5.76 0.83 6.80
C THR A 11 4.37 0.52 6.25
N TYR A 12 4.09 0.98 5.02
CA TYR A 12 2.81 0.68 4.38
C TYR A 12 2.55 -0.83 4.31
N PHE A 13 3.55 -1.60 3.85
CA PHE A 13 3.39 -3.05 3.75
C PHE A 13 3.31 -3.72 5.13
N ASP A 14 4.05 -3.22 6.13
CA ASP A 14 3.95 -3.73 7.49
C ASP A 14 2.54 -3.53 8.05
N VAL A 15 1.95 -2.36 7.82
CA VAL A 15 0.57 -2.09 8.24
C VAL A 15 -0.41 -2.99 7.49
N SER A 16 -0.19 -3.18 6.18
CA SER A 16 -1.04 -4.09 5.38
C SER A 16 -1.00 -5.52 5.89
N ASN A 17 0.10 -5.91 6.53
CA ASN A 17 0.28 -7.25 7.09
C ASN A 17 -0.08 -7.35 8.57
N GLY A 18 -0.86 -6.41 9.08
CA GLY A 18 -1.38 -6.48 10.44
C GLY A 18 -0.76 -5.51 11.43
N GLY A 19 0.10 -4.59 10.98
CA GLY A 19 0.65 -3.57 11.85
C GLY A 19 -0.40 -2.54 12.28
N ASP A 20 0.00 -1.63 13.15
CA ASP A 20 -0.88 -0.60 13.68
C ASP A 20 -1.27 0.39 12.58
N ILE A 21 -2.57 0.50 12.32
CA ILE A 21 -3.10 1.38 11.27
C ILE A 21 -2.72 2.84 11.51
N SER A 22 -2.57 3.27 12.76
CA SER A 22 -2.17 4.64 13.07
C SER A 22 -0.81 5.02 12.48
N ARG A 23 0.04 4.04 12.15
CA ARG A 23 1.34 4.30 11.51
C ARG A 23 1.22 4.84 10.08
N LEU A 24 0.06 4.70 9.45
CA LEU A 24 -0.15 5.25 8.10
C LEU A 24 0.01 6.77 8.08
N ALA A 25 -0.35 7.45 9.16
CA ALA A 25 -0.18 8.90 9.24
C ALA A 25 1.28 9.34 9.15
N ALA A 26 2.22 8.46 9.49
CA ALA A 26 3.65 8.77 9.41
C ALA A 26 4.22 8.49 8.02
N CYS A 27 3.59 7.66 7.21
CA CYS A 27 4.13 7.32 5.90
C CYS A 27 3.44 8.00 4.72
N PHE A 28 2.26 8.57 4.91
CA PHE A 28 1.54 9.30 3.87
C PHE A 28 1.52 10.79 4.14
N TRP A 29 1.51 11.59 3.07
CA TRP A 29 1.20 13.01 3.18
C TRP A 29 -0.21 13.20 3.71
N ALA A 30 -0.46 14.33 4.40
CA ALA A 30 -1.77 14.58 5.01
C ALA A 30 -2.91 14.56 4.00
N ASP A 31 -2.63 14.99 2.76
CA ASP A 31 -3.60 15.02 1.66
C ASP A 31 -3.35 13.96 0.60
N ALA A 32 -2.63 12.89 0.96
CA ALA A 32 -2.32 11.81 0.04
C ALA A 32 -3.57 11.13 -0.49
N ARG A 33 -3.43 10.48 -1.64
CA ARG A 33 -4.51 9.72 -2.28
C ARG A 33 -4.12 8.28 -2.46
N VAL A 34 -5.07 7.39 -2.20
CA VAL A 34 -4.95 5.97 -2.54
C VAL A 34 -6.07 5.64 -3.52
N THR A 35 -5.72 5.08 -4.67
CA THR A 35 -6.69 4.62 -5.67
C THR A 35 -6.63 3.11 -5.73
N ASP A 36 -7.75 2.46 -5.47
CA ASP A 36 -7.90 1.02 -5.45
C ASP A 36 -9.30 0.66 -5.92
N GLU A 37 -9.40 -0.31 -6.83
CA GLU A 37 -10.68 -0.77 -7.37
C GLU A 37 -11.54 0.37 -7.93
N ASN A 38 -10.89 1.30 -8.63
CA ASN A 38 -11.53 2.48 -9.24
C ASN A 38 -12.13 3.46 -8.22
N ARG A 39 -11.70 3.38 -6.97
CA ARG A 39 -12.14 4.30 -5.92
C ARG A 39 -10.93 5.05 -5.39
N THR A 40 -11.11 6.33 -5.10
CA THR A 40 -10.04 7.18 -4.55
C THR A 40 -10.38 7.52 -3.11
N HIS A 41 -9.38 7.30 -2.24
CA HIS A 41 -9.45 7.63 -0.82
C HIS A 41 -8.45 8.75 -0.57
N GLN A 42 -8.93 9.91 -0.18
CA GLN A 42 -8.06 11.08 0.01
C GLN A 42 -8.01 11.50 1.47
N GLY A 43 -6.79 11.71 1.96
CA GLY A 43 -6.52 12.13 3.32
C GLY A 43 -6.31 10.94 4.25
N ILE A 44 -5.66 11.21 5.38
CA ILE A 44 -5.24 10.15 6.31
C ILE A 44 -6.45 9.38 6.86
N ALA A 45 -7.52 10.08 7.24
CA ALA A 45 -8.71 9.42 7.81
C ALA A 45 -9.34 8.46 6.80
N ALA A 46 -9.44 8.88 5.53
CA ALA A 46 -10.00 8.04 4.48
C ALA A 46 -9.11 6.83 4.17
N ILE A 47 -7.79 7.04 4.19
CA ILE A 47 -6.82 5.96 3.94
C ILE A 47 -6.85 4.95 5.08
N GLU A 48 -6.93 5.40 6.32
CA GLU A 48 -7.06 4.50 7.46
C GLU A 48 -8.36 3.70 7.41
N ALA A 49 -9.46 4.35 7.05
CA ALA A 49 -10.75 3.67 6.92
C ALA A 49 -10.71 2.61 5.82
N TRP A 50 -10.10 2.93 4.68
CA TRP A 50 -9.91 1.98 3.58
C TRP A 50 -9.15 0.74 4.03
N GLN A 51 -8.05 0.93 4.77
CA GLN A 51 -7.23 -0.18 5.26
C GLN A 51 -7.99 -1.01 6.28
N GLN A 52 -8.74 -0.37 7.18
CA GLN A 52 -9.57 -1.08 8.17
C GLN A 52 -10.64 -1.93 7.50
N GLU A 53 -11.33 -1.38 6.52
CA GLU A 53 -12.37 -2.11 5.79
C GLU A 53 -11.82 -3.36 5.11
N ALA A 54 -10.63 -3.23 4.51
CA ALA A 54 -9.99 -4.37 3.87
C ALA A 54 -9.68 -5.49 4.87
N ARG A 55 -9.19 -5.12 6.06
CA ARG A 55 -8.87 -6.09 7.11
C ARG A 55 -10.11 -6.76 7.69
N GLN A 56 -11.23 -6.03 7.78
CA GLN A 56 -12.47 -6.57 8.28
C GLN A 56 -13.12 -7.50 7.26
N ALA A 57 -12.97 -7.19 5.98
CA ALA A 57 -13.56 -8.00 4.92
C ALA A 57 -12.82 -9.31 4.71
N PHE A 58 -11.47 -9.30 4.81
CA PHE A 58 -10.65 -10.45 4.46
C PHE A 58 -9.45 -10.58 5.40
N THR A 59 -9.01 -11.83 5.57
CA THR A 59 -7.72 -12.14 6.19
C THR A 59 -6.72 -12.39 5.07
N TYR A 60 -5.64 -11.62 5.02
CA TYR A 60 -4.68 -11.73 3.92
C TYR A 60 -3.29 -11.29 4.34
N SER A 61 -2.30 -11.70 3.55
CA SER A 61 -0.94 -11.20 3.65
C SER A 61 -0.50 -10.62 2.31
N VAL A 62 0.44 -9.68 2.37
CA VAL A 62 0.97 -9.00 1.18
C VAL A 62 2.48 -9.13 1.20
N GLU A 63 3.05 -9.66 0.12
CA GLU A 63 4.49 -9.85 -0.02
C GLU A 63 5.00 -9.06 -1.22
N PRO A 64 5.85 -8.04 -1.02
CA PRO A 64 6.51 -7.37 -2.14
C PRO A 64 7.48 -8.36 -2.82
N LEU A 65 7.36 -8.48 -4.14
CA LEU A 65 8.18 -9.41 -4.92
C LEU A 65 9.27 -8.70 -5.71
N ALA A 66 8.97 -7.52 -6.25
CA ALA A 66 9.89 -6.77 -7.09
C ALA A 66 9.56 -5.29 -7.01
N ALA A 67 10.56 -4.46 -7.17
CA ALA A 67 10.39 -3.02 -7.13
C ALA A 67 11.28 -2.36 -8.19
N THR A 68 10.75 -1.35 -8.87
CA THR A 68 11.47 -0.54 -9.84
C THR A 68 11.25 0.92 -9.51
N GLN A 69 12.33 1.64 -9.26
CA GLN A 69 12.27 3.07 -8.96
C GLN A 69 12.65 3.88 -10.19
N ASN A 70 11.85 4.93 -10.45
CA ASN A 70 12.07 5.85 -11.55
C ASN A 70 11.77 7.26 -11.05
N ASP A 71 12.82 8.01 -10.71
CA ASP A 71 12.72 9.32 -10.06
C ASP A 71 11.90 9.25 -8.77
N ASP A 72 10.76 9.95 -8.69
CA ASP A 72 9.91 9.98 -7.50
C ASP A 72 8.88 8.84 -7.49
N SER A 73 8.84 8.03 -8.54
CA SER A 73 7.90 6.93 -8.66
C SER A 73 8.55 5.61 -8.27
N LEU A 74 7.82 4.79 -7.52
CA LEU A 74 8.26 3.45 -7.18
C LEU A 74 7.13 2.48 -7.52
N SER A 75 7.42 1.54 -8.41
CA SER A 75 6.47 0.50 -8.79
C SER A 75 6.84 -0.78 -8.06
N VAL A 76 5.91 -1.31 -7.26
CA VAL A 76 6.13 -2.54 -6.50
C VAL A 76 5.10 -3.58 -6.93
N THR A 77 5.59 -4.71 -7.42
CA THR A 77 4.74 -5.87 -7.66
C THR A 77 4.65 -6.65 -6.36
N ALA A 78 3.44 -6.86 -5.86
CA ALA A 78 3.21 -7.56 -4.62
C ALA A 78 2.23 -8.71 -4.82
N ARG A 79 2.43 -9.78 -4.06
CA ARG A 79 1.56 -10.94 -4.06
C ARG A 79 0.67 -10.92 -2.83
N LEU A 80 -0.63 -11.01 -3.06
CA LEU A 80 -1.64 -11.07 -2.01
C LEU A 80 -2.16 -12.50 -1.89
N VAL A 81 -2.16 -13.03 -0.67
CA VAL A 81 -2.65 -14.38 -0.39
C VAL A 81 -3.60 -14.28 0.79
N GLY A 82 -4.82 -14.79 0.63
CA GLY A 82 -5.79 -14.74 1.70
C GLY A 82 -7.09 -15.41 1.33
N ASN A 83 -8.14 -15.12 2.10
CA ASN A 83 -9.45 -15.73 1.93
C ASN A 83 -10.39 -14.95 1.01
N PHE A 84 -9.85 -14.01 0.22
CA PHE A 84 -10.63 -13.26 -0.75
C PHE A 84 -10.79 -14.05 -2.06
N PRO A 85 -11.85 -13.76 -2.84
CA PRO A 85 -12.02 -14.38 -4.16
C PRO A 85 -10.86 -14.00 -5.09
N GLY A 86 -10.32 -14.99 -5.80
CA GLY A 86 -9.20 -14.78 -6.73
C GLY A 86 -7.82 -14.93 -6.12
N SER A 87 -7.73 -15.25 -4.82
CA SER A 87 -6.44 -15.50 -4.18
C SER A 87 -5.76 -16.75 -4.74
N PRO A 88 -4.42 -16.77 -4.94
CA PRO A 88 -3.50 -15.64 -4.78
C PRO A 88 -3.58 -14.65 -5.96
N LEU A 89 -3.19 -13.41 -5.71
CA LEU A 89 -3.33 -12.36 -6.70
C LEU A 89 -2.07 -11.49 -6.68
N GLN A 90 -1.54 -11.16 -7.85
CA GLN A 90 -0.45 -10.18 -7.95
C GLN A 90 -1.02 -8.82 -8.36
N LEU A 91 -0.64 -7.80 -7.62
CA LEU A 91 -1.05 -6.43 -7.90
C LEU A 91 0.17 -5.53 -7.99
N ASN A 92 0.10 -4.54 -8.88
CA ASN A 92 1.12 -3.52 -8.99
C ASN A 92 0.73 -2.33 -8.12
N HIS A 93 1.68 -1.91 -7.28
CA HIS A 93 1.51 -0.76 -6.38
C HIS A 93 2.39 0.35 -6.91
N LEU A 94 1.79 1.41 -7.42
CA LEU A 94 2.54 2.57 -7.90
C LEU A 94 2.52 3.65 -6.81
N PHE A 95 3.68 3.87 -6.19
CA PHE A 95 3.87 4.90 -5.18
C PHE A 95 4.50 6.13 -5.81
N LEU A 96 3.93 7.29 -5.53
CA LEU A 96 4.59 8.56 -5.82
C LEU A 96 5.10 9.11 -4.50
N LEU A 97 6.40 9.34 -4.41
CA LEU A 97 7.07 9.74 -3.18
C LEU A 97 7.50 11.20 -3.27
N HIS A 98 7.42 11.90 -2.16
CA HIS A 98 7.94 13.26 -2.05
C HIS A 98 8.40 13.49 -0.61
N ASP A 99 9.63 13.97 -0.45
CA ASP A 99 10.26 14.19 0.85
C ASP A 99 10.18 12.95 1.76
N GLY A 100 10.37 11.76 1.17
CA GLY A 100 10.41 10.51 1.93
C GLY A 100 9.05 9.98 2.36
N GLN A 101 7.95 10.61 1.94
CA GLN A 101 6.60 10.16 2.28
C GLN A 101 5.79 9.89 1.02
N ILE A 102 4.77 9.05 1.15
CA ILE A 102 3.91 8.67 0.03
C ILE A 102 2.90 9.78 -0.25
N ARG A 103 2.97 10.33 -1.45
CA ARG A 103 2.02 11.35 -1.90
C ARG A 103 0.79 10.73 -2.56
N SER A 104 0.99 9.63 -3.26
CA SER A 104 -0.13 8.88 -3.82
C SER A 104 0.24 7.41 -3.98
N LEU A 105 -0.77 6.56 -3.96
CA LEU A 105 -0.64 5.14 -4.21
C LEU A 105 -1.77 4.71 -5.13
N GLU A 106 -1.42 4.02 -6.21
CA GLU A 106 -2.39 3.44 -7.12
C GLU A 106 -2.16 1.94 -7.17
N ILE A 107 -3.20 1.16 -6.92
CA ILE A 107 -3.15 -0.29 -6.91
C ILE A 107 -3.92 -0.81 -8.12
N ALA A 108 -3.28 -1.65 -8.93
CA ALA A 108 -3.88 -2.18 -10.15
C ALA A 108 -3.39 -3.60 -10.42
N PRO A 109 -4.15 -4.41 -11.17
CA PRO A 109 -3.72 -5.74 -11.59
C PRO A 109 -2.45 -5.72 -12.43
#